data_634231806327a2391a5d8fc8401a3b1a
#
_entry.id   634231806327a2391a5d8fc8401a3b1a
#
_cell.length_a   1.000
_cell.length_b   1.000
_cell.length_c   1.000
_cell.angle_alpha   90.00
_cell.angle_beta   90.00
_cell.angle_gamma   90.00
#
_symmetry.space_group_name_H-M   'P 1'
#
loop_
_entity.id
_entity.type
_entity.pdbx_description
1 polymer ?
#
loop_
_entity_poly.entity_id
_entity_poly.type
_entity_poly.pdbx_seq_one_letter_code
_entity_poly.pdbx_strand_id
1 'polypeptide(L)'
;MKRSHSIALALGAVLIVTLWILWRAHGGAPSVAAQAQVVGGDAGGLAHAEPASEHLDPALLAQAAAAAAAEPGFQALIVMRHEHIVFERYALGTAADTVIDSGALAEGVLGLLVGIAARDDFLPRVVVSGFRAERLRAAIETATRTPYAVYLGRKIWRPLNAASAWIALSAPGAPAPADCCLHARVLDWMRVAGVLVGDGRFEGTSVVPPGWVARMLRPVSADGQRGFGLQLAPAAHGVEPLVPEDAFFLRGSAHWRLWMVPSAQLAVLFGANADASAAWDETRIPNLVFRALTDQPAPTAPANLLQRLVPGH
;
A
#
# COMPACT_ATOMS: atom_id res chain seq x y z
N MET A 1 -55.56 32.41 -38.35
CA MET A 1 -55.10 31.54 -37.25
C MET A 1 -54.10 30.45 -37.64
N LYS A 2 -53.71 30.20 -38.88
CA LYS A 2 -52.75 29.12 -39.28
C LYS A 2 -51.28 29.52 -39.22
N ARG A 3 -50.87 30.79 -39.20
CA ARG A 3 -49.46 31.23 -39.19
C ARG A 3 -48.79 31.19 -37.79
N SER A 4 -49.52 31.28 -36.72
CA SER A 4 -48.95 31.25 -35.33
C SER A 4 -48.50 29.86 -34.90
N HIS A 5 -49.13 28.79 -35.39
CA HIS A 5 -48.77 27.41 -35.04
C HIS A 5 -47.46 26.95 -35.72
N SER A 6 -47.18 27.45 -36.90
CA SER A 6 -45.94 27.09 -37.64
C SER A 6 -44.70 27.71 -37.03
N ILE A 7 -44.81 28.93 -36.45
CA ILE A 7 -43.68 29.62 -35.81
C ILE A 7 -43.36 28.95 -34.43
N ALA A 8 -44.38 28.52 -33.68
CA ALA A 8 -44.20 27.84 -32.42
C ALA A 8 -43.51 26.44 -32.58
N LEU A 9 -43.87 25.69 -33.65
CA LEU A 9 -43.21 24.42 -33.96
C LEU A 9 -41.77 24.59 -34.43
N ALA A 10 -41.44 25.63 -35.17
CA ALA A 10 -40.07 25.90 -35.62
C ALA A 10 -39.17 26.31 -34.44
N LEU A 11 -39.65 27.14 -33.52
CA LEU A 11 -38.91 27.52 -32.31
C LEU A 11 -38.70 26.34 -31.36
N GLY A 12 -39.67 25.44 -31.20
CA GLY A 12 -39.54 24.23 -30.40
C GLY A 12 -38.48 23.26 -30.96
N ALA A 13 -38.44 23.10 -32.29
CA ALA A 13 -37.43 22.26 -32.96
C ALA A 13 -36.00 22.82 -32.79
N VAL A 14 -35.83 24.13 -32.91
CA VAL A 14 -34.52 24.81 -32.72
C VAL A 14 -34.05 24.65 -31.26
N LEU A 15 -34.97 24.77 -30.28
CA LEU A 15 -34.64 24.62 -28.86
C LEU A 15 -34.23 23.18 -28.53
N ILE A 16 -34.87 22.18 -29.11
CA ILE A 16 -34.52 20.76 -28.92
C ILE A 16 -33.15 20.46 -29.54
N VAL A 17 -32.88 20.99 -30.74
CA VAL A 17 -31.59 20.78 -31.41
C VAL A 17 -30.46 21.49 -30.67
N THR A 18 -30.67 22.70 -30.17
CA THR A 18 -29.66 23.40 -29.34
C THR A 18 -29.44 22.74 -28.02
N LEU A 19 -30.48 22.25 -27.32
CA LEU A 19 -30.35 21.44 -26.11
C LEU A 19 -29.62 20.11 -26.39
N TRP A 20 -29.88 19.46 -27.51
CA TRP A 20 -29.20 18.23 -27.92
C TRP A 20 -27.72 18.46 -28.27
N ILE A 21 -27.41 19.60 -28.95
CA ILE A 21 -26.02 20.01 -29.24
C ILE A 21 -25.30 20.39 -27.93
N LEU A 22 -25.93 21.11 -27.02
CA LEU A 22 -25.39 21.44 -25.70
C LEU A 22 -25.20 20.17 -24.83
N TRP A 23 -26.15 19.25 -24.84
CA TRP A 23 -26.03 17.97 -24.16
C TRP A 23 -24.89 17.12 -24.73
N ARG A 24 -24.72 17.12 -26.07
CA ARG A 24 -23.59 16.43 -26.72
C ARG A 24 -22.25 17.13 -26.46
N ALA A 25 -22.23 18.45 -26.33
CA ALA A 25 -21.03 19.24 -26.06
C ALA A 25 -20.60 19.18 -24.57
N HIS A 26 -21.57 18.98 -23.67
CA HIS A 26 -21.33 18.92 -22.21
C HIS A 26 -21.56 17.53 -21.61
N GLY A 27 -22.24 16.66 -22.31
CA GLY A 27 -22.44 15.26 -21.96
C GLY A 27 -21.36 14.39 -22.59
N GLY A 28 -20.09 14.69 -22.32
CA GLY A 28 -19.04 13.70 -22.52
C GLY A 28 -19.44 12.46 -21.75
N ALA A 29 -19.63 11.31 -22.45
CA ALA A 29 -19.73 10.02 -21.75
C ALA A 29 -18.63 10.02 -20.68
N PRO A 30 -18.92 9.58 -19.44
CA PRO A 30 -17.88 9.51 -18.42
C PRO A 30 -16.71 8.79 -19.06
N SER A 31 -15.60 9.49 -19.24
CA SER A 31 -14.39 8.89 -19.79
C SER A 31 -14.03 7.78 -18.83
N VAL A 32 -14.16 6.53 -19.27
CA VAL A 32 -13.62 5.41 -18.49
C VAL A 32 -12.17 5.78 -18.23
N ALA A 33 -11.84 6.02 -16.96
CA ALA A 33 -10.50 6.43 -16.59
C ALA A 33 -9.52 5.42 -17.21
N ALA A 34 -8.53 5.91 -17.94
CA ALA A 34 -7.56 5.04 -18.59
C ALA A 34 -6.84 4.22 -17.51
N GLN A 35 -6.75 2.92 -17.70
CA GLN A 35 -6.15 2.02 -16.72
C GLN A 35 -5.38 0.88 -17.38
N ALA A 36 -4.31 0.42 -16.71
CA ALA A 36 -3.58 -0.78 -17.09
C ALA A 36 -3.93 -1.91 -16.10
N GLN A 37 -4.41 -3.02 -16.62
CA GLN A 37 -4.81 -4.15 -15.79
C GLN A 37 -3.62 -4.94 -15.27
N VAL A 38 -3.62 -5.26 -13.98
CA VAL A 38 -2.72 -6.19 -13.31
C VAL A 38 -3.49 -7.47 -13.04
N VAL A 39 -3.24 -8.49 -13.85
CA VAL A 39 -3.99 -9.75 -13.74
C VAL A 39 -3.50 -10.54 -12.53
N GLY A 40 -4.42 -10.85 -11.63
CA GLY A 40 -4.18 -11.62 -10.41
C GLY A 40 -4.36 -13.14 -10.57
N GLY A 41 -4.42 -13.82 -9.42
CA GLY A 41 -4.80 -15.23 -9.27
C GLY A 41 -6.28 -15.37 -8.88
N ASP A 42 -6.58 -16.46 -8.16
CA ASP A 42 -7.97 -16.83 -7.78
C ASP A 42 -8.50 -16.01 -6.58
N ALA A 43 -7.68 -15.15 -6.00
CA ALA A 43 -8.04 -14.27 -4.89
C ALA A 43 -8.60 -15.01 -3.65
N GLY A 44 -8.03 -16.15 -3.29
CA GLY A 44 -8.35 -16.90 -2.09
C GLY A 44 -8.22 -16.06 -0.81
N GLY A 45 -8.92 -16.44 0.27
CA GLY A 45 -8.73 -15.84 1.59
C GLY A 45 -7.31 -16.07 2.12
N LEU A 46 -6.89 -15.27 3.10
CA LEU A 46 -5.72 -15.56 3.92
C LEU A 46 -6.13 -16.45 5.10
N ALA A 47 -5.22 -17.27 5.57
CA ALA A 47 -5.43 -18.07 6.76
C ALA A 47 -5.63 -17.18 7.99
N HIS A 48 -6.50 -17.59 8.93
CA HIS A 48 -6.74 -16.88 10.17
C HIS A 48 -6.26 -17.72 11.35
N ALA A 49 -5.84 -17.05 12.40
CA ALA A 49 -5.51 -17.67 13.69
C ALA A 49 -5.98 -16.79 14.84
N GLU A 50 -6.19 -17.40 16.01
CA GLU A 50 -6.49 -16.64 17.22
C GLU A 50 -5.25 -15.86 17.67
N PRO A 51 -5.37 -14.60 18.11
CA PRO A 51 -4.23 -13.78 18.52
C PRO A 51 -3.32 -14.48 19.54
N ALA A 52 -3.90 -15.14 20.54
CA ALA A 52 -3.13 -15.82 21.58
C ALA A 52 -2.32 -17.03 21.06
N SER A 53 -2.80 -17.74 20.04
CA SER A 53 -2.05 -18.83 19.40
C SER A 53 -0.83 -18.33 18.62
N GLU A 54 -0.87 -17.09 18.22
CA GLU A 54 0.21 -16.39 17.51
C GLU A 54 0.99 -15.44 18.46
N HIS A 55 0.94 -15.70 19.76
CA HIS A 55 1.67 -14.95 20.80
C HIS A 55 1.36 -13.44 20.81
N LEU A 56 0.11 -13.06 20.63
CA LEU A 56 -0.38 -11.70 20.82
C LEU A 56 -1.39 -11.67 21.97
N ASP A 57 -1.24 -10.70 22.88
CA ASP A 57 -2.20 -10.45 23.94
C ASP A 57 -3.49 -9.86 23.35
N PRO A 58 -4.64 -10.58 23.44
CA PRO A 58 -5.89 -10.11 22.83
C PRO A 58 -6.40 -8.80 23.45
N ALA A 59 -6.12 -8.53 24.75
CA ALA A 59 -6.58 -7.33 25.42
C ALA A 59 -5.80 -6.10 24.96
N LEU A 60 -4.48 -6.22 24.81
CA LEU A 60 -3.64 -5.15 24.26
C LEU A 60 -3.94 -4.91 22.78
N LEU A 61 -4.19 -5.97 22.02
CA LEU A 61 -4.60 -5.84 20.61
C LEU A 61 -5.96 -5.15 20.48
N ALA A 62 -6.91 -5.45 21.37
CA ALA A 62 -8.19 -4.74 21.43
C ALA A 62 -8.04 -3.25 21.77
N GLN A 63 -7.07 -2.88 22.63
CA GLN A 63 -6.73 -1.47 22.91
C GLN A 63 -6.16 -0.78 21.65
N ALA A 64 -5.25 -1.45 20.93
CA ALA A 64 -4.73 -0.94 19.65
C ALA A 64 -5.87 -0.70 18.65
N ALA A 65 -6.80 -1.65 18.55
CA ALA A 65 -7.97 -1.55 17.69
C ALA A 65 -8.93 -0.43 18.08
N ALA A 66 -9.12 -0.18 19.38
CA ALA A 66 -9.92 0.92 19.88
C ALA A 66 -9.26 2.28 19.56
N ALA A 67 -7.94 2.37 19.74
CA ALA A 67 -7.17 3.56 19.37
C ALA A 67 -7.22 3.83 17.86
N ALA A 68 -7.07 2.80 17.04
CA ALA A 68 -7.17 2.91 15.59
C ALA A 68 -8.57 3.39 15.14
N ALA A 69 -9.62 2.82 15.72
CA ALA A 69 -11.00 3.21 15.40
C ALA A 69 -11.37 4.63 15.84
N ALA A 70 -10.60 5.22 16.75
CA ALA A 70 -10.78 6.62 17.18
C ALA A 70 -10.06 7.62 16.27
N GLU A 71 -9.18 7.15 15.38
CA GLU A 71 -8.50 8.04 14.43
C GLU A 71 -9.50 8.60 13.40
N PRO A 72 -9.43 9.90 13.10
CA PRO A 72 -10.31 10.51 12.11
C PRO A 72 -10.23 9.82 10.75
N GLY A 73 -11.38 9.50 10.17
CA GLY A 73 -11.43 8.84 8.86
C GLY A 73 -10.98 7.39 8.84
N PHE A 74 -10.92 6.73 10.02
CA PHE A 74 -10.57 5.30 10.13
C PHE A 74 -11.26 4.46 9.06
N GLN A 75 -10.51 3.56 8.43
CA GLN A 75 -11.01 2.64 7.40
C GLN A 75 -10.74 1.19 7.77
N ALA A 76 -9.52 0.85 8.13
CA ALA A 76 -9.14 -0.52 8.43
C ALA A 76 -7.96 -0.60 9.40
N LEU A 77 -7.95 -1.64 10.23
CA LEU A 77 -6.78 -2.17 10.93
C LEU A 77 -6.73 -3.67 10.69
N ILE A 78 -5.62 -4.17 10.13
CA ILE A 78 -5.38 -5.59 9.90
C ILE A 78 -4.02 -5.93 10.47
N VAL A 79 -3.97 -7.01 11.24
CA VAL A 79 -2.73 -7.54 11.82
C VAL A 79 -2.53 -8.97 11.33
N MET A 80 -1.37 -9.24 10.77
CA MET A 80 -0.95 -10.57 10.31
C MET A 80 0.32 -10.98 11.04
N ARG A 81 0.38 -12.22 11.50
CA ARG A 81 1.57 -12.81 12.11
C ARG A 81 1.76 -14.24 11.62
N HIS A 82 3.02 -14.64 11.33
CA HIS A 82 3.37 -15.96 10.78
C HIS A 82 2.45 -16.37 9.60
N GLU A 83 2.18 -15.41 8.69
CA GLU A 83 1.28 -15.57 7.52
C GLU A 83 -0.21 -15.75 7.85
N HIS A 84 -0.64 -15.66 9.13
CA HIS A 84 -2.04 -15.72 9.56
C HIS A 84 -2.60 -14.34 9.88
N ILE A 85 -3.80 -14.03 9.42
CA ILE A 85 -4.55 -12.87 9.90
C ILE A 85 -5.01 -13.17 11.33
N VAL A 86 -4.51 -12.40 12.29
CA VAL A 86 -4.81 -12.56 13.72
C VAL A 86 -5.82 -11.53 14.21
N PHE A 87 -5.98 -10.46 13.47
CA PHE A 87 -6.96 -9.42 13.78
C PHE A 87 -7.31 -8.63 12.55
N GLU A 88 -8.60 -8.32 12.39
CA GLU A 88 -9.07 -7.38 11.39
C GLU A 88 -10.27 -6.59 11.91
N ARG A 89 -10.28 -5.31 11.59
CA ARG A 89 -11.38 -4.39 11.89
C ARG A 89 -11.53 -3.39 10.76
N TYR A 90 -12.77 -3.20 10.34
CA TYR A 90 -13.12 -2.30 9.24
C TYR A 90 -14.12 -1.26 9.72
N ALA A 91 -14.05 -0.06 9.15
CA ALA A 91 -15.10 0.95 9.28
C ALA A 91 -16.35 0.55 8.49
N LEU A 92 -17.48 1.18 8.80
CA LEU A 92 -18.70 0.99 8.04
C LEU A 92 -18.46 1.35 6.55
N GLY A 93 -18.78 0.42 5.66
CA GLY A 93 -18.59 0.58 4.21
C GLY A 93 -17.19 0.16 3.72
N THR A 94 -16.32 -0.31 4.59
CA THR A 94 -15.01 -0.90 4.24
C THR A 94 -15.01 -2.40 4.58
N ALA A 95 -14.31 -3.19 3.79
CA ALA A 95 -14.15 -4.63 3.97
C ALA A 95 -12.80 -5.10 3.42
N ALA A 96 -12.47 -6.37 3.60
CA ALA A 96 -11.23 -6.99 3.12
C ALA A 96 -11.02 -6.84 1.59
N ASP A 97 -12.10 -6.82 0.83
CA ASP A 97 -12.12 -6.68 -0.62
C ASP A 97 -12.26 -5.23 -1.10
N THR A 98 -12.36 -4.27 -0.19
CA THR A 98 -12.35 -2.85 -0.56
C THR A 98 -11.06 -2.51 -1.30
N VAL A 99 -11.22 -1.87 -2.45
CA VAL A 99 -10.09 -1.44 -3.26
C VAL A 99 -9.63 -0.06 -2.81
N ILE A 100 -8.33 0.07 -2.59
CA ILE A 100 -7.69 1.34 -2.22
C ILE A 100 -6.67 1.75 -3.26
N ASP A 101 -6.46 3.05 -3.40
CA ASP A 101 -5.31 3.60 -4.12
C ASP A 101 -4.04 3.42 -3.27
N SER A 102 -3.04 2.81 -3.85
CA SER A 102 -1.78 2.50 -3.17
C SER A 102 -1.04 3.73 -2.66
N GLY A 103 -1.14 4.87 -3.35
CA GLY A 103 -0.10 5.87 -3.16
C GLY A 103 1.28 5.23 -3.27
N ALA A 104 2.23 5.62 -2.45
CA ALA A 104 3.59 5.09 -2.49
C ALA A 104 3.76 3.65 -1.90
N LEU A 105 2.69 2.93 -1.50
CA LEU A 105 2.79 1.47 -1.28
C LEU A 105 3.32 0.76 -2.54
N ALA A 106 3.02 1.29 -3.72
CA ALA A 106 3.50 0.76 -4.99
C ALA A 106 5.03 0.75 -5.12
N GLU A 107 5.74 1.65 -4.43
CA GLU A 107 7.23 1.66 -4.42
C GLU A 107 7.81 0.35 -3.88
N GLY A 108 7.21 -0.21 -2.81
CA GLY A 108 7.63 -1.50 -2.26
C GLY A 108 7.46 -2.65 -3.25
N VAL A 109 6.35 -2.65 -3.96
CA VAL A 109 6.07 -3.64 -5.02
C VAL A 109 7.06 -3.52 -6.17
N LEU A 110 7.39 -2.29 -6.60
CA LEU A 110 8.43 -2.06 -7.60
C LEU A 110 9.80 -2.56 -7.10
N GLY A 111 10.12 -2.31 -5.82
CA GLY A 111 11.35 -2.82 -5.20
C GLY A 111 11.48 -4.35 -5.29
N LEU A 112 10.40 -5.08 -5.00
CA LEU A 112 10.33 -6.53 -5.16
C LEU A 112 10.51 -6.93 -6.64
N LEU A 113 9.84 -6.24 -7.55
CA LEU A 113 9.88 -6.54 -8.98
C LEU A 113 11.27 -6.35 -9.59
N VAL A 114 12.01 -5.34 -9.11
CA VAL A 114 13.43 -5.14 -9.48
C VAL A 114 14.28 -6.33 -9.04
N GLY A 115 14.04 -6.88 -7.84
CA GLY A 115 14.73 -8.09 -7.37
C GLY A 115 14.51 -9.30 -8.26
N ILE A 116 13.28 -9.47 -8.73
CA ILE A 116 12.93 -10.54 -9.66
C ILE A 116 13.62 -10.33 -11.01
N ALA A 117 13.59 -9.13 -11.56
CA ALA A 117 14.21 -8.81 -12.83
C ALA A 117 15.75 -8.95 -12.78
N ALA A 118 16.36 -8.64 -11.64
CA ALA A 118 17.79 -8.83 -11.41
C ALA A 118 18.17 -10.31 -11.30
N ARG A 119 17.33 -11.16 -10.67
CA ARG A 119 17.51 -12.61 -10.63
C ARG A 119 17.43 -13.24 -12.01
N ASP A 120 16.47 -12.75 -12.81
CA ASP A 120 16.21 -13.28 -14.16
C ASP A 120 17.18 -12.68 -15.20
N ASP A 121 18.29 -12.05 -14.77
CA ASP A 121 19.35 -11.42 -15.58
C ASP A 121 18.86 -10.30 -16.54
N PHE A 122 17.68 -9.75 -16.28
CA PHE A 122 17.16 -8.64 -17.07
C PHE A 122 17.78 -7.30 -16.71
N LEU A 123 18.25 -7.11 -15.46
CA LEU A 123 18.80 -5.84 -14.99
C LEU A 123 20.26 -5.99 -14.57
N PRO A 124 21.18 -5.17 -15.09
CA PRO A 124 22.55 -5.12 -14.61
C PRO A 124 22.58 -4.66 -13.15
N ARG A 125 23.50 -5.22 -12.35
CA ARG A 125 23.66 -4.92 -10.91
C ARG A 125 23.87 -3.42 -10.61
N VAL A 126 24.32 -2.64 -11.58
CA VAL A 126 24.57 -1.20 -11.48
C VAL A 126 23.27 -0.36 -11.48
N VAL A 127 22.18 -0.87 -12.05
CA VAL A 127 20.90 -0.13 -12.14
C VAL A 127 20.23 0.02 -10.75
N VAL A 128 20.67 -0.77 -9.77
CA VAL A 128 20.09 -0.86 -8.43
C VAL A 128 20.70 0.15 -7.42
N SER A 129 21.53 1.10 -7.87
CA SER A 129 22.26 2.03 -6.99
C SER A 129 21.42 3.20 -6.43
N GLY A 130 20.16 3.31 -6.80
CA GLY A 130 19.25 4.34 -6.27
C GLY A 130 17.82 4.09 -6.69
N PHE A 131 16.87 4.42 -5.80
CA PHE A 131 15.46 4.25 -6.10
C PHE A 131 14.94 5.44 -6.92
N ARG A 132 14.64 5.19 -8.19
CA ARG A 132 14.01 6.12 -9.14
C ARG A 132 12.93 5.36 -9.88
N ALA A 133 11.69 5.40 -9.39
CA ALA A 133 10.60 4.54 -9.82
C ALA A 133 10.42 4.48 -11.35
N GLU A 134 10.30 5.61 -12.01
CA GLU A 134 10.09 5.66 -13.45
C GLU A 134 11.28 5.11 -14.26
N ARG A 135 12.52 5.32 -13.79
CA ARG A 135 13.71 4.74 -14.45
C ARG A 135 13.76 3.23 -14.29
N LEU A 136 13.41 2.73 -13.10
CA LEU A 136 13.38 1.29 -12.82
C LEU A 136 12.28 0.61 -13.63
N ARG A 137 11.08 1.21 -13.68
CA ARG A 137 9.98 0.75 -14.54
C ARG A 137 10.40 0.65 -16.00
N ALA A 138 10.94 1.75 -16.56
CA ALA A 138 11.36 1.79 -17.95
C ALA A 138 12.48 0.77 -18.25
N ALA A 139 13.41 0.57 -17.31
CA ALA A 139 14.45 -0.44 -17.44
C ALA A 139 13.88 -1.87 -17.47
N ILE A 140 12.90 -2.18 -16.59
CA ILE A 140 12.19 -3.46 -16.58
C ILE A 140 11.46 -3.67 -17.92
N GLU A 141 10.68 -2.71 -18.39
CA GLU A 141 9.92 -2.83 -19.64
C GLU A 141 10.84 -3.03 -20.83
N THR A 142 11.93 -2.25 -20.92
CA THR A 142 12.92 -2.38 -22.00
C THR A 142 13.58 -3.75 -21.98
N ALA A 143 14.04 -4.20 -20.83
CA ALA A 143 14.77 -5.47 -20.70
C ALA A 143 13.87 -6.69 -20.91
N THR A 144 12.64 -6.65 -20.38
CA THR A 144 11.70 -7.78 -20.45
C THR A 144 10.82 -7.75 -21.71
N ARG A 145 10.80 -6.62 -22.44
CA ARG A 145 9.88 -6.35 -23.55
C ARG A 145 8.41 -6.58 -23.16
N THR A 146 8.08 -6.29 -21.92
CA THR A 146 6.76 -6.54 -21.33
C THR A 146 6.29 -5.28 -20.62
N PRO A 147 5.06 -4.80 -20.84
CA PRO A 147 4.50 -3.68 -20.12
C PRO A 147 4.53 -3.92 -18.59
N TYR A 148 4.79 -2.89 -17.80
CA TYR A 148 4.97 -2.97 -16.36
C TYR A 148 3.82 -3.69 -15.65
N ALA A 149 2.56 -3.30 -15.94
CA ALA A 149 1.39 -3.92 -15.32
C ALA A 149 1.28 -5.43 -15.62
N VAL A 150 1.63 -5.85 -16.83
CA VAL A 150 1.62 -7.26 -17.23
C VAL A 150 2.73 -8.02 -16.52
N TYR A 151 3.94 -7.44 -16.42
CA TYR A 151 5.07 -8.04 -15.73
C TYR A 151 4.80 -8.17 -14.24
N LEU A 152 4.24 -7.13 -13.61
CA LEU A 152 3.78 -7.14 -12.22
C LEU A 152 2.75 -8.24 -11.96
N GLY A 153 1.73 -8.35 -12.80
CA GLY A 153 0.72 -9.40 -12.68
C GLY A 153 1.31 -10.80 -12.73
N ARG A 154 2.22 -11.05 -13.65
CA ARG A 154 2.86 -12.37 -13.84
C ARG A 154 3.83 -12.75 -12.75
N LYS A 155 4.57 -11.77 -12.21
CA LYS A 155 5.72 -12.03 -11.33
C LYS A 155 5.40 -11.89 -9.84
N ILE A 156 4.38 -11.11 -9.48
CA ILE A 156 4.00 -10.88 -8.08
C ILE A 156 2.52 -11.22 -7.85
N TRP A 157 1.58 -10.58 -8.55
CA TRP A 157 0.15 -10.69 -8.22
C TRP A 157 -0.41 -12.11 -8.33
N ARG A 158 -0.12 -12.82 -9.43
CA ARG A 158 -0.53 -14.21 -9.61
C ARG A 158 0.14 -15.18 -8.63
N PRO A 159 1.48 -15.15 -8.46
CA PRO A 159 2.15 -16.00 -7.47
C PRO A 159 1.64 -15.82 -6.04
N LEU A 160 1.19 -14.62 -5.68
CA LEU A 160 0.57 -14.31 -4.39
C LEU A 160 -0.91 -14.69 -4.31
N ASN A 161 -1.50 -15.22 -5.39
CA ASN A 161 -2.92 -15.50 -5.46
C ASN A 161 -3.80 -14.26 -5.12
N ALA A 162 -3.28 -13.05 -5.40
CA ALA A 162 -3.98 -11.79 -5.18
C ALA A 162 -5.08 -11.58 -6.22
N ALA A 163 -6.11 -10.81 -5.90
CA ALA A 163 -7.14 -10.43 -6.85
C ALA A 163 -6.56 -9.58 -7.99
N SER A 164 -7.22 -9.55 -9.13
CA SER A 164 -6.86 -8.60 -10.19
C SER A 164 -6.96 -7.17 -9.69
N ALA A 165 -5.98 -6.36 -10.08
CA ALA A 165 -5.82 -4.96 -9.72
C ALA A 165 -5.69 -4.11 -10.99
N TRP A 166 -5.63 -2.80 -10.86
CA TRP A 166 -5.36 -1.90 -12.00
C TRP A 166 -4.50 -0.72 -11.58
N ILE A 167 -3.76 -0.17 -12.54
CA ILE A 167 -2.99 1.04 -12.38
C ILE A 167 -3.70 2.15 -13.15
N ALA A 168 -4.06 3.26 -12.48
CA ALA A 168 -4.64 4.42 -13.14
C ALA A 168 -3.60 5.08 -14.04
N LEU A 169 -3.99 5.42 -15.26
CA LEU A 169 -3.13 6.06 -16.26
C LEU A 169 -3.53 7.53 -16.44
N SER A 170 -2.56 8.39 -16.72
CA SER A 170 -2.81 9.79 -17.02
C SER A 170 -3.58 10.01 -18.34
N ALA A 171 -3.46 9.08 -19.28
CA ALA A 171 -4.18 9.06 -20.55
C ALA A 171 -4.17 7.64 -21.14
N PRO A 172 -5.07 7.31 -22.09
CA PRO A 172 -5.01 6.07 -22.84
C PRO A 172 -3.64 5.89 -23.51
N GLY A 173 -3.00 4.73 -23.28
CA GLY A 173 -1.68 4.41 -23.82
C GLY A 173 -0.49 5.08 -23.10
N ALA A 174 -0.74 5.88 -22.07
CA ALA A 174 0.34 6.41 -21.23
C ALA A 174 1.06 5.27 -20.48
N PRO A 175 2.37 5.42 -20.18
CA PRO A 175 3.08 4.48 -19.31
C PRO A 175 2.41 4.38 -17.95
N ALA A 176 2.30 3.17 -17.42
CA ALA A 176 1.76 2.95 -16.07
C ALA A 176 2.74 3.47 -15.01
N PRO A 177 2.34 4.38 -14.10
CA PRO A 177 3.22 4.83 -13.02
C PRO A 177 3.61 3.65 -12.12
N ALA A 178 4.81 3.70 -11.55
CA ALA A 178 5.33 2.61 -10.71
C ALA A 178 5.53 3.00 -9.24
N ASP A 179 5.32 4.26 -8.91
CA ASP A 179 5.42 4.84 -7.57
C ASP A 179 4.07 5.17 -6.95
N CYS A 180 2.98 5.03 -7.70
CA CYS A 180 1.63 5.29 -7.23
C CYS A 180 0.57 4.53 -8.03
N CYS A 181 -0.67 4.83 -7.69
CA CYS A 181 -1.84 4.68 -8.55
C CYS A 181 -2.21 3.22 -8.86
N LEU A 182 -1.65 2.26 -8.14
CA LEU A 182 -2.06 0.86 -8.15
C LEU A 182 -3.27 0.68 -7.22
N HIS A 183 -4.40 0.35 -7.80
CA HIS A 183 -5.64 0.10 -7.08
C HIS A 183 -5.77 -1.41 -6.83
N ALA A 184 -5.70 -1.80 -5.57
CA ALA A 184 -5.75 -3.20 -5.14
C ALA A 184 -6.60 -3.34 -3.86
N ARG A 185 -7.05 -4.56 -3.58
CA ARG A 185 -7.80 -4.84 -2.36
C ARG A 185 -6.96 -4.64 -1.12
N VAL A 186 -7.58 -4.19 -0.04
CA VAL A 186 -6.94 -4.03 1.27
C VAL A 186 -6.21 -5.31 1.68
N LEU A 187 -6.84 -6.48 1.53
CA LEU A 187 -6.25 -7.75 1.92
C LEU A 187 -5.05 -8.18 1.04
N ASP A 188 -5.01 -7.78 -0.22
CA ASP A 188 -3.90 -8.13 -1.12
C ASP A 188 -2.59 -7.40 -0.72
N TRP A 189 -2.69 -6.27 -0.02
CA TRP A 189 -1.54 -5.60 0.58
C TRP A 189 -0.93 -6.40 1.74
N MET A 190 -1.72 -7.19 2.47
CA MET A 190 -1.20 -8.12 3.48
C MET A 190 -0.38 -9.25 2.84
N ARG A 191 -0.72 -9.69 1.63
CA ARG A 191 0.10 -10.66 0.87
C ARG A 191 1.46 -10.07 0.49
N VAL A 192 1.47 -8.80 0.06
CA VAL A 192 2.72 -8.08 -0.21
C VAL A 192 3.55 -7.94 1.07
N ALA A 193 2.90 -7.61 2.20
CA ALA A 193 3.57 -7.56 3.50
C ALA A 193 4.18 -8.90 3.90
N GLY A 194 3.46 -10.00 3.67
CA GLY A 194 3.96 -11.35 3.93
C GLY A 194 5.26 -11.65 3.19
N VAL A 195 5.35 -11.27 1.90
CA VAL A 195 6.61 -11.40 1.14
C VAL A 195 7.74 -10.58 1.76
N LEU A 196 7.44 -9.36 2.21
CA LEU A 196 8.44 -8.46 2.81
C LEU A 196 8.90 -8.94 4.18
N VAL A 197 8.00 -9.48 5.01
CA VAL A 197 8.31 -10.05 6.32
C VAL A 197 9.03 -11.40 6.19
N GLY A 198 8.64 -12.23 5.23
CA GLY A 198 9.17 -13.57 4.98
C GLY A 198 10.44 -13.62 4.11
N ASP A 199 11.21 -12.53 4.01
CA ASP A 199 12.42 -12.41 3.17
C ASP A 199 12.22 -12.93 1.74
N GLY A 200 11.12 -12.52 1.13
CA GLY A 200 10.81 -12.85 -0.26
C GLY A 200 9.97 -14.12 -0.45
N ARG A 201 9.50 -14.72 0.61
CA ARG A 201 8.63 -15.90 0.61
C ARG A 201 7.28 -15.57 1.24
N PHE A 202 6.24 -16.24 0.76
CA PHE A 202 4.91 -16.15 1.35
C PHE A 202 4.11 -17.42 1.00
N GLU A 203 3.42 -18.03 1.98
CA GLU A 203 2.63 -19.26 1.83
C GLU A 203 3.40 -20.36 1.02
N GLY A 204 4.67 -20.57 1.39
CA GLY A 204 5.54 -21.55 0.73
C GLY A 204 6.06 -21.12 -0.65
N THR A 205 5.58 -20.03 -1.23
CA THR A 205 6.00 -19.53 -2.55
C THR A 205 7.20 -18.60 -2.41
N SER A 206 8.27 -18.86 -3.17
CA SER A 206 9.41 -17.93 -3.29
C SER A 206 9.12 -16.92 -4.41
N VAL A 207 8.82 -15.68 -4.02
CA VAL A 207 8.45 -14.60 -4.95
C VAL A 207 9.71 -13.86 -5.43
N VAL A 208 10.60 -13.47 -4.51
CA VAL A 208 11.85 -12.79 -4.83
C VAL A 208 13.05 -13.61 -4.34
N PRO A 209 14.28 -13.33 -4.85
CA PRO A 209 15.48 -14.05 -4.40
C PRO A 209 15.71 -13.91 -2.89
N PRO A 210 16.20 -14.96 -2.21
CA PRO A 210 16.60 -14.88 -0.80
C PRO A 210 17.59 -13.73 -0.57
N GLY A 211 17.44 -13.01 0.55
CA GLY A 211 18.27 -11.87 0.91
C GLY A 211 18.02 -10.61 0.07
N TRP A 212 17.03 -10.61 -0.83
CA TRP A 212 16.70 -9.42 -1.59
C TRP A 212 16.02 -8.37 -0.69
N VAL A 213 15.08 -8.79 0.15
CA VAL A 213 14.43 -7.88 1.09
C VAL A 213 15.45 -7.28 2.05
N ALA A 214 16.40 -8.07 2.56
CA ALA A 214 17.51 -7.56 3.37
C ALA A 214 18.35 -6.51 2.62
N ARG A 215 18.48 -6.61 1.29
CA ARG A 215 19.11 -5.55 0.46
C ARG A 215 18.23 -4.31 0.34
N MET A 216 16.92 -4.48 0.20
CA MET A 216 15.96 -3.36 0.16
C MET A 216 15.98 -2.53 1.46
N LEU A 217 16.26 -3.17 2.60
CA LEU A 217 16.37 -2.53 3.91
C LEU A 217 17.66 -1.74 4.11
N ARG A 218 18.65 -1.87 3.24
CA ARG A 218 19.86 -1.03 3.34
C ARG A 218 19.54 0.42 3.03
N PRO A 219 19.99 1.38 3.85
CA PRO A 219 19.77 2.78 3.58
C PRO A 219 20.31 3.21 2.21
N VAL A 220 19.46 3.87 1.42
CA VAL A 220 19.82 4.47 0.11
C VAL A 220 19.76 5.99 0.13
N SER A 221 19.24 6.59 1.20
CA SER A 221 19.23 8.03 1.44
C SER A 221 20.32 8.42 2.44
N ALA A 222 20.86 9.64 2.30
CA ALA A 222 21.94 10.13 3.16
C ALA A 222 21.52 10.28 4.63
N ASP A 223 20.24 10.50 4.88
CA ASP A 223 19.64 10.63 6.22
C ASP A 223 19.34 9.28 6.89
N GLY A 224 19.56 8.16 6.18
CA GLY A 224 19.29 6.82 6.69
C GLY A 224 17.80 6.48 6.82
N GLN A 225 16.90 7.30 6.29
CA GLN A 225 15.44 7.13 6.47
C GLN A 225 14.78 6.25 5.41
N ARG A 226 15.42 6.06 4.27
CA ARG A 226 14.84 5.30 3.14
C ARG A 226 15.70 4.12 2.75
N GLY A 227 15.06 2.98 2.59
CA GLY A 227 15.56 1.83 1.88
C GLY A 227 15.15 1.84 0.41
N PHE A 228 15.35 0.74 -0.28
CA PHE A 228 15.01 0.61 -1.70
C PHE A 228 13.51 0.33 -1.87
N GLY A 229 12.74 1.40 -2.11
CA GLY A 229 11.28 1.35 -2.28
C GLY A 229 10.50 1.25 -0.96
N LEU A 230 11.11 1.59 0.18
CA LEU A 230 10.46 1.53 1.49
C LEU A 230 11.02 2.59 2.45
N GLN A 231 10.32 2.81 3.56
CA GLN A 231 10.74 3.70 4.64
C GLN A 231 11.31 2.87 5.78
N LEU A 232 12.42 3.31 6.36
CA LEU A 232 13.02 2.70 7.54
C LEU A 232 12.44 3.32 8.82
N ALA A 233 12.58 2.65 9.97
CA ALA A 233 12.02 3.11 11.24
C ALA A 233 12.28 4.60 11.55
N PRO A 234 13.48 5.18 11.32
CA PRO A 234 13.73 6.59 11.59
C PRO A 234 12.90 7.57 10.75
N ALA A 235 12.27 7.10 9.66
CA ALA A 235 11.41 7.94 8.83
C ALA A 235 10.00 8.13 9.39
N ALA A 236 9.62 7.37 10.41
CA ALA A 236 8.30 7.48 11.02
C ALA A 236 8.17 8.76 11.86
N HIS A 237 7.08 9.49 11.66
CA HIS A 237 6.78 10.70 12.39
C HIS A 237 5.81 10.40 13.53
N GLY A 238 6.27 10.55 14.78
CA GLY A 238 5.44 10.29 15.95
C GLY A 238 6.08 10.71 17.26
N VAL A 239 5.35 10.51 18.35
CA VAL A 239 5.81 10.87 19.70
C VAL A 239 6.88 9.90 20.20
N GLU A 240 6.75 8.63 19.86
CA GLU A 240 7.70 7.58 20.21
C GLU A 240 8.37 7.02 18.94
N PRO A 241 9.61 6.54 19.01
CA PRO A 241 10.21 5.83 17.88
C PRO A 241 9.45 4.52 17.63
N LEU A 242 9.52 4.00 16.38
CA LEU A 242 9.07 2.64 16.11
C LEU A 242 9.98 1.64 16.81
N VAL A 243 9.39 0.68 17.48
CA VAL A 243 10.06 -0.47 18.10
C VAL A 243 9.31 -1.74 17.68
N PRO A 244 10.03 -2.84 17.31
CA PRO A 244 11.48 -3.04 17.26
C PRO A 244 12.24 -2.25 16.20
N GLU A 245 13.58 -2.18 16.34
CA GLU A 245 14.44 -1.39 15.44
C GLU A 245 14.46 -1.88 14.00
N ASP A 246 14.14 -3.15 13.75
CA ASP A 246 14.03 -3.73 12.41
C ASP A 246 12.68 -3.43 11.74
N ALA A 247 11.81 -2.65 12.40
CA ALA A 247 10.57 -2.19 11.81
C ALA A 247 10.83 -1.29 10.59
N PHE A 248 10.08 -1.53 9.55
CA PHE A 248 10.06 -0.68 8.36
C PHE A 248 8.64 -0.59 7.81
N PHE A 249 8.38 0.31 6.88
CA PHE A 249 7.03 0.53 6.41
C PHE A 249 6.93 1.07 4.99
N LEU A 250 5.74 0.94 4.43
CA LEU A 250 5.34 1.57 3.19
C LEU A 250 4.30 2.66 3.49
N ARG A 251 4.43 3.81 2.84
CA ARG A 251 3.44 4.90 2.90
C ARG A 251 2.46 4.79 1.75
N GLY A 252 1.17 4.74 2.08
CA GLY A 252 0.10 4.84 1.11
C GLY A 252 -0.39 6.27 0.92
N SER A 253 -1.46 6.41 0.14
CA SER A 253 -2.22 7.66 0.05
C SER A 253 -2.91 7.98 1.38
N ALA A 254 -3.15 9.25 1.67
CA ALA A 254 -3.67 9.71 2.96
C ALA A 254 -2.90 9.07 4.14
N HIS A 255 -3.61 8.51 5.12
CA HIS A 255 -3.00 7.85 6.27
C HIS A 255 -2.95 6.31 6.12
N TRP A 256 -2.87 5.77 4.91
CA TRP A 256 -2.61 4.35 4.72
C TRP A 256 -1.14 4.03 4.98
N ARG A 257 -0.90 3.07 5.86
CA ARG A 257 0.45 2.60 6.25
C ARG A 257 0.47 1.10 6.38
N LEU A 258 1.55 0.51 5.93
CA LEU A 258 1.82 -0.92 6.05
C LEU A 258 3.17 -1.08 6.73
N TRP A 259 3.16 -1.45 8.01
CA TRP A 259 4.37 -1.69 8.81
C TRP A 259 4.71 -3.17 8.80
N MET A 260 5.98 -3.47 8.76
CA MET A 260 6.56 -4.81 8.80
C MET A 260 7.63 -4.89 9.88
N VAL A 261 7.65 -6.00 10.62
CA VAL A 261 8.64 -6.34 11.64
C VAL A 261 9.14 -7.77 11.38
N PRO A 262 10.23 -7.94 10.61
CA PRO A 262 10.73 -9.27 10.25
C PRO A 262 11.07 -10.15 11.45
N SER A 263 11.72 -9.60 12.49
CA SER A 263 12.08 -10.36 13.71
C SER A 263 10.86 -10.97 14.43
N ALA A 264 9.69 -10.34 14.31
CA ALA A 264 8.44 -10.79 14.90
C ALA A 264 7.52 -11.52 13.91
N GLN A 265 7.91 -11.64 12.63
CA GLN A 265 7.06 -12.14 11.54
C GLN A 265 5.69 -11.46 11.54
N LEU A 266 5.68 -10.13 11.76
CA LEU A 266 4.48 -9.32 11.98
C LEU A 266 4.31 -8.28 10.89
N ALA A 267 3.08 -8.13 10.41
CA ALA A 267 2.68 -7.02 9.55
C ALA A 267 1.41 -6.35 10.09
N VAL A 268 1.36 -5.03 9.99
CA VAL A 268 0.22 -4.20 10.43
C VAL A 268 -0.17 -3.26 9.31
N LEU A 269 -1.40 -3.38 8.81
CA LEU A 269 -1.99 -2.42 7.89
C LEU A 269 -2.98 -1.55 8.66
N PHE A 270 -2.76 -0.26 8.65
CA PHE A 270 -3.71 0.74 9.12
C PHE A 270 -4.09 1.66 7.96
N GLY A 271 -5.36 2.01 7.88
CA GLY A 271 -5.88 2.94 6.90
C GLY A 271 -6.84 3.95 7.49
N ALA A 272 -6.64 5.21 7.14
CA ALA A 272 -7.59 6.28 7.39
C ALA A 272 -7.61 7.25 6.21
N ASN A 273 -8.81 7.70 5.84
CA ASN A 273 -9.04 8.69 4.78
C ASN A 273 -9.13 10.11 5.39
N ALA A 274 -8.24 10.43 6.31
CA ALA A 274 -8.09 11.77 6.85
C ALA A 274 -7.34 12.67 5.86
N ASP A 275 -7.47 13.99 6.04
CA ASP A 275 -6.64 14.94 5.30
C ASP A 275 -5.16 14.65 5.59
N ALA A 276 -4.39 14.42 4.53
CA ALA A 276 -2.95 14.11 4.63
C ALA A 276 -2.13 15.23 5.30
N SER A 277 -2.68 16.43 5.38
CA SER A 277 -2.10 17.57 6.10
C SER A 277 -2.38 17.58 7.61
N ALA A 278 -3.32 16.74 8.09
CA ALA A 278 -3.60 16.62 9.50
C ALA A 278 -2.42 16.04 10.26
N ALA A 279 -2.06 16.63 11.39
CA ALA A 279 -1.04 16.09 12.27
C ALA A 279 -1.45 14.68 12.73
N TRP A 280 -0.61 13.70 12.45
CA TRP A 280 -0.86 12.30 12.77
C TRP A 280 0.41 11.63 13.32
N ASP A 281 0.24 10.89 14.41
CA ASP A 281 1.31 10.09 15.01
C ASP A 281 1.37 8.72 14.31
N GLU A 282 2.26 8.59 13.31
CA GLU A 282 2.47 7.35 12.55
C GLU A 282 2.95 6.17 13.43
N THR A 283 3.47 6.45 14.62
CA THR A 283 4.07 5.42 15.49
C THR A 283 3.10 4.86 16.51
N ARG A 284 2.00 5.57 16.78
CA ARG A 284 1.06 5.22 17.85
C ARG A 284 0.41 3.84 17.65
N ILE A 285 -0.21 3.64 16.51
CA ILE A 285 -0.96 2.39 16.24
C ILE A 285 -0.01 1.17 16.13
N PRO A 286 1.07 1.20 15.32
CA PRO A 286 1.97 0.06 15.26
C PRO A 286 2.63 -0.24 16.60
N ASN A 287 3.07 0.76 17.39
CA ASN A 287 3.66 0.51 18.71
C ASN A 287 2.67 -0.12 19.70
N LEU A 288 1.37 0.22 19.64
CA LEU A 288 0.36 -0.45 20.44
C LEU A 288 0.21 -1.93 20.06
N VAL A 289 0.25 -2.25 18.75
CA VAL A 289 0.24 -3.65 18.29
C VAL A 289 1.52 -4.37 18.68
N PHE A 290 2.69 -3.73 18.57
CA PHE A 290 3.97 -4.35 18.94
C PHE A 290 4.04 -4.67 20.44
N ARG A 291 3.44 -3.86 21.30
CA ARG A 291 3.32 -4.12 22.74
C ARG A 291 2.43 -5.32 23.05
N ALA A 292 1.57 -5.75 22.14
CA ALA A 292 0.76 -6.96 22.33
C ALA A 292 1.57 -8.25 22.11
N LEU A 293 2.79 -8.20 21.55
CA LEU A 293 3.66 -9.36 21.40
C LEU A 293 4.09 -9.91 22.78
N THR A 294 3.86 -11.21 23.03
CA THR A 294 4.16 -11.84 24.31
C THR A 294 5.45 -12.67 24.32
N ASP A 295 6.02 -12.96 23.16
CA ASP A 295 7.24 -13.74 22.96
C ASP A 295 8.46 -12.90 22.55
N GLN A 296 8.29 -11.58 22.46
CA GLN A 296 9.38 -10.65 22.25
C GLN A 296 9.86 -10.06 23.59
N PRO A 297 11.16 -9.78 23.76
CA PRO A 297 11.61 -9.04 24.93
C PRO A 297 10.89 -7.69 24.98
N ALA A 298 10.40 -7.31 26.17
CA ALA A 298 9.77 -6.01 26.35
C ALA A 298 10.72 -4.91 25.81
N PRO A 299 10.20 -3.96 25.01
CA PRO A 299 11.04 -2.89 24.48
C PRO A 299 11.71 -2.18 25.66
N THR A 300 13.03 -2.20 25.68
CA THR A 300 13.82 -1.45 26.65
C THR A 300 13.53 0.02 26.40
N ALA A 301 12.94 0.70 27.41
CA ALA A 301 12.76 2.14 27.33
C ALA A 301 14.12 2.77 27.00
N PRO A 302 14.20 3.69 26.01
CA PRO A 302 15.47 4.30 25.65
C PRO A 302 16.08 4.95 26.89
N ALA A 303 17.32 4.58 27.21
CA ALA A 303 18.05 5.00 28.41
C ALA A 303 18.08 6.54 28.65
N ASN A 304 17.71 7.30 27.63
CA ASN A 304 17.72 8.77 27.64
C ASN A 304 16.46 9.42 28.25
N LEU A 305 15.38 8.68 28.51
CA LEU A 305 14.18 9.25 29.14
C LEU A 305 14.37 9.50 30.64
N LEU A 306 15.19 8.70 31.31
CA LEU A 306 15.48 8.88 32.74
C LEU A 306 16.47 10.02 33.03
N GLN A 307 17.31 10.42 32.07
CA GLN A 307 18.23 11.54 32.22
C GLN A 307 17.57 12.91 32.05
N ARG A 308 16.40 13.02 31.47
CA ARG A 308 15.66 14.28 31.32
C ARG A 308 14.73 14.61 32.48
N LEU A 309 14.53 13.68 33.44
CA LEU A 309 13.66 13.85 34.60
C LEU A 309 14.43 14.17 35.89
N VAL A 310 15.74 14.28 35.88
CA VAL A 310 16.52 14.77 37.05
C VAL A 310 16.77 16.26 36.82
N PRO A 311 16.10 17.16 37.58
CA PRO A 311 16.47 18.57 37.58
C PRO A 311 17.87 18.67 38.18
N GLY A 312 18.80 19.25 37.42
CA GLY A 312 20.13 19.52 37.91
C GLY A 312 20.09 20.41 39.18
N HIS A 313 20.81 20.00 40.17
CA HIS A 313 21.19 20.84 41.29
C HIS A 313 22.21 21.86 40.87
#